data_13f504ef43ff92b78ca5668ce8f8fa7b
#
_entry.id   13f504ef43ff92b78ca5668ce8f8fa7b
#
_cell.length_a   1.000
_cell.length_b   1.000
_cell.length_c   1.000
_cell.angle_alpha   90.00
_cell.angle_beta   90.00
_cell.angle_gamma   90.00
#
_symmetry.space_group_name_H-M   'P 1'
#
loop_
_entity.id
_entity.type
_entity.pdbx_description
1 polymer ?
#
loop_
_entity_poly.entity_id
_entity_poly.type
_entity_poly.pdbx_seq_one_letter_code
_entity_poly.pdbx_strand_id
1 'polypeptide(L)'
;DPGTFSFMGYLMLFEAIGLDYTLSTYASEGGNFGLFTSSDMMKKLNAKMYHEAERLGVKYIIGGECGHMWRVINQYMDTMNGPADFLEVPKSPITGTVFENARSTKMIHICEFTADLIKHGKLKLDPSRNNHLNVTYHDSCNPARAMGLLDEPRYILNNVCNNFYEMPENTIREETFCCGSGSGLNTEEIMELRLRGGFPRANAVKHVHDKYGVNMLSCICAIDRAALPPLMDYWVPGVDVT
;
A
#
# COMPACT_ATOMS: atom_id res chain seq x y z
N ASP A 1 -16.14 5.23 2.87
CA ASP A 1 -14.99 4.49 3.41
C ASP A 1 -13.89 4.40 2.33
N PRO A 2 -12.69 4.96 2.58
CA PRO A 2 -11.60 4.98 1.61
C PRO A 2 -11.09 3.55 1.22
N GLY A 3 -11.33 2.55 2.06
CA GLY A 3 -10.97 1.16 1.78
C GLY A 3 -11.88 0.45 0.76
N THR A 4 -13.11 0.88 0.60
CA THR A 4 -14.11 0.18 -0.23
C THR A 4 -13.68 0.08 -1.68
N PHE A 5 -13.23 1.17 -2.29
CA PHE A 5 -12.80 1.17 -3.69
C PHE A 5 -11.55 0.31 -3.93
N SER A 6 -10.62 0.29 -2.98
CA SER A 6 -9.44 -0.58 -3.08
C SER A 6 -9.80 -2.05 -2.98
N PHE A 7 -10.70 -2.40 -2.06
CA PHE A 7 -11.20 -3.77 -1.95
C PHE A 7 -11.89 -4.21 -3.24
N MET A 8 -12.75 -3.37 -3.81
CA MET A 8 -13.37 -3.64 -5.11
C MET A 8 -12.32 -3.79 -6.21
N GLY A 9 -11.28 -2.94 -6.22
CA GLY A 9 -10.19 -3.05 -7.17
C GLY A 9 -9.43 -4.38 -7.09
N TYR A 10 -9.22 -4.90 -5.88
CA TYR A 10 -8.61 -6.22 -5.68
C TYR A 10 -9.49 -7.33 -6.27
N LEU A 11 -10.79 -7.32 -5.95
CA LEU A 11 -11.73 -8.31 -6.49
C LEU A 11 -11.78 -8.26 -8.02
N MET A 12 -11.88 -7.07 -8.60
CA MET A 12 -11.89 -6.90 -10.05
C MET A 12 -10.59 -7.41 -10.70
N LEU A 13 -9.44 -7.17 -10.08
CA LEU A 13 -8.16 -7.70 -10.54
C LEU A 13 -8.15 -9.22 -10.51
N PHE A 14 -8.54 -9.83 -9.39
CA PHE A 14 -8.54 -11.28 -9.20
C PHE A 14 -9.48 -11.98 -10.18
N GLU A 15 -10.68 -11.45 -10.36
CA GLU A 15 -11.63 -11.94 -11.36
C GLU A 15 -11.10 -11.82 -12.80
N ALA A 16 -10.49 -10.67 -13.14
CA ALA A 16 -9.96 -10.43 -14.48
C ALA A 16 -8.86 -11.41 -14.89
N ILE A 17 -8.11 -11.93 -13.92
CA ILE A 17 -7.02 -12.90 -14.17
C ILE A 17 -7.42 -14.34 -13.84
N GLY A 18 -8.64 -14.59 -13.40
CA GLY A 18 -9.12 -15.92 -12.99
C GLY A 18 -8.33 -16.50 -11.79
N LEU A 19 -7.97 -15.64 -10.82
CA LEU A 19 -7.25 -16.06 -9.64
C LEU A 19 -8.15 -16.92 -8.74
N ASP A 20 -7.65 -18.06 -8.29
CA ASP A 20 -8.27 -18.83 -7.21
C ASP A 20 -7.86 -18.22 -5.87
N TYR A 21 -8.81 -17.58 -5.18
CA TYR A 21 -8.57 -16.86 -3.93
C TYR A 21 -9.68 -17.07 -2.92
N THR A 22 -9.39 -16.84 -1.67
CA THR A 22 -10.37 -16.75 -0.59
C THR A 22 -10.13 -15.51 0.26
N LEU A 23 -11.16 -15.08 0.96
CA LEU A 23 -11.13 -13.94 1.89
C LEU A 23 -11.35 -14.42 3.31
N SER A 24 -10.56 -13.92 4.24
CA SER A 24 -10.86 -14.10 5.66
C SER A 24 -11.78 -12.99 6.16
N THR A 25 -12.81 -13.39 6.89
CA THR A 25 -13.67 -12.47 7.67
C THR A 25 -13.25 -12.41 9.14
N TYR A 26 -12.25 -13.18 9.52
CA TYR A 26 -11.80 -13.32 10.91
C TYR A 26 -10.46 -12.65 11.20
N ALA A 27 -9.51 -12.72 10.29
CA ALA A 27 -8.23 -12.05 10.42
C ALA A 27 -8.39 -10.56 10.13
N SER A 28 -7.90 -9.73 11.03
CA SER A 28 -7.95 -8.28 10.90
C SER A 28 -6.58 -7.65 11.10
N GLU A 29 -6.44 -6.42 10.66
CA GLU A 29 -5.20 -5.65 10.65
C GLU A 29 -4.75 -5.13 12.01
N GLY A 30 -5.34 -5.55 13.11
CA GLY A 30 -5.08 -5.02 14.44
C GLY A 30 -3.64 -5.17 14.96
N GLY A 31 -2.81 -5.99 14.30
CA GLY A 31 -1.45 -6.29 14.75
C GLY A 31 -0.50 -5.09 14.81
N ASN A 32 -0.72 -4.08 13.97
CA ASN A 32 0.10 -2.87 13.97
C ASN A 32 -0.04 -2.02 15.24
N PHE A 33 -1.17 -2.09 15.94
CA PHE A 33 -1.34 -1.37 17.21
C PHE A 33 -0.33 -1.81 18.28
N GLY A 34 0.11 -3.04 18.23
CA GLY A 34 1.14 -3.54 19.15
C GLY A 34 2.49 -2.83 19.04
N LEU A 35 2.80 -2.22 17.89
CA LEU A 35 4.00 -1.38 17.73
C LEU A 35 4.02 -0.19 18.69
N PHE A 36 2.87 0.27 19.15
CA PHE A 36 2.74 1.48 19.98
C PHE A 36 2.33 1.16 21.41
N THR A 37 1.73 0.00 21.65
CA THR A 37 1.10 -0.31 22.92
C THR A 37 1.72 -1.50 23.64
N SER A 38 1.88 -2.64 22.96
CA SER A 38 2.32 -3.88 23.58
C SER A 38 2.76 -4.93 22.57
N SER A 39 3.97 -5.43 22.70
CA SER A 39 4.50 -6.55 21.90
C SER A 39 3.66 -7.82 22.07
N ASP A 40 3.15 -8.08 23.27
CA ASP A 40 2.29 -9.25 23.53
C ASP A 40 0.96 -9.14 22.80
N MET A 41 0.37 -7.93 22.73
CA MET A 41 -0.84 -7.68 21.96
C MET A 41 -0.57 -7.87 20.47
N MET A 42 0.53 -7.33 19.96
CA MET A 42 0.94 -7.50 18.56
C MET A 42 1.11 -8.99 18.22
N LYS A 43 1.79 -9.74 19.07
CA LYS A 43 1.95 -11.19 18.91
C LYS A 43 0.61 -11.92 18.83
N LYS A 44 -0.31 -11.63 19.78
CA LYS A 44 -1.65 -12.26 19.81
C LYS A 44 -2.49 -11.94 18.57
N LEU A 45 -2.48 -10.69 18.12
CA LEU A 45 -3.27 -10.26 16.96
C LEU A 45 -2.70 -10.85 15.67
N ASN A 46 -1.38 -10.87 15.53
CA ASN A 46 -0.73 -11.43 14.35
C ASN A 46 -0.86 -12.96 14.28
N ALA A 47 -0.83 -13.65 15.42
CA ALA A 47 -1.07 -15.10 15.47
C ALA A 47 -2.43 -15.50 14.85
N LYS A 48 -3.45 -14.66 15.00
CA LYS A 48 -4.76 -14.91 14.37
C LYS A 48 -4.68 -14.99 12.85
N MET A 49 -3.81 -14.20 12.23
CA MET A 49 -3.62 -14.23 10.78
C MET A 49 -3.01 -15.55 10.32
N TYR A 50 -1.99 -16.05 11.02
CA TYR A 50 -1.40 -17.35 10.72
C TYR A 50 -2.37 -18.49 10.94
N HIS A 51 -3.08 -18.53 12.08
CA HIS A 51 -4.09 -19.54 12.35
C HIS A 51 -5.20 -19.55 11.30
N GLU A 52 -5.61 -18.36 10.84
CA GLU A 52 -6.64 -18.26 9.80
C GLU A 52 -6.13 -18.73 8.44
N ALA A 53 -4.92 -18.36 8.08
CA ALA A 53 -4.29 -18.83 6.85
C ALA A 53 -4.14 -20.36 6.82
N GLU A 54 -3.72 -20.96 7.94
CA GLU A 54 -3.65 -22.42 8.12
C GLU A 54 -5.03 -23.07 8.04
N ARG A 55 -6.03 -22.53 8.75
CA ARG A 55 -7.42 -23.01 8.72
C ARG A 55 -8.03 -23.01 7.32
N LEU A 56 -7.73 -21.98 6.53
CA LEU A 56 -8.21 -21.84 5.16
C LEU A 56 -7.39 -22.67 4.16
N GLY A 57 -6.24 -23.20 4.56
CA GLY A 57 -5.37 -24.00 3.70
C GLY A 57 -4.79 -23.20 2.53
N VAL A 58 -4.59 -21.89 2.71
CA VAL A 58 -4.03 -21.04 1.65
C VAL A 58 -2.53 -21.30 1.49
N LYS A 59 -2.01 -21.06 0.30
CA LYS A 59 -0.59 -21.27 -0.02
C LYS A 59 0.27 -20.08 0.40
N TYR A 60 -0.25 -18.87 0.28
CA TYR A 60 0.39 -17.62 0.68
C TYR A 60 -0.65 -16.51 0.87
N ILE A 61 -0.22 -15.38 1.40
CA ILE A 61 -1.08 -14.25 1.72
C ILE A 61 -0.79 -13.10 0.75
N ILE A 62 -1.83 -12.50 0.17
CA ILE A 62 -1.74 -11.25 -0.59
C ILE A 62 -2.29 -10.13 0.29
N GLY A 63 -1.56 -9.03 0.39
CA GLY A 63 -1.96 -7.87 1.16
C GLY A 63 -1.35 -6.58 0.63
N GLY A 64 -1.36 -5.53 1.46
CA GLY A 64 -0.71 -4.26 1.13
C GLY A 64 -1.63 -3.04 1.16
N GLU A 65 -2.93 -3.24 1.46
CA GLU A 65 -3.85 -2.13 1.65
C GLU A 65 -3.44 -1.25 2.85
N CYS A 66 -2.98 -1.87 3.93
CA CYS A 66 -2.42 -1.19 5.09
C CYS A 66 -0.89 -1.34 5.12
N GLY A 67 -0.16 -0.25 4.89
CA GLY A 67 1.30 -0.27 4.90
C GLY A 67 1.91 -0.70 6.24
N HIS A 68 1.30 -0.30 7.37
CA HIS A 68 1.74 -0.73 8.70
C HIS A 68 1.59 -2.24 8.88
N MET A 69 0.44 -2.78 8.48
CA MET A 69 0.16 -4.20 8.58
C MET A 69 1.16 -5.01 7.75
N TRP A 70 1.40 -4.61 6.52
CA TRP A 70 2.36 -5.27 5.64
C TRP A 70 3.77 -5.26 6.24
N ARG A 71 4.22 -4.13 6.80
CA ARG A 71 5.49 -4.04 7.50
C ARG A 71 5.55 -4.98 8.70
N VAL A 72 4.50 -5.00 9.53
CA VAL A 72 4.45 -5.84 10.72
C VAL A 72 4.58 -7.31 10.36
N ILE A 73 3.86 -7.78 9.35
CA ILE A 73 3.94 -9.16 8.89
C ILE A 73 5.35 -9.46 8.37
N ASN A 74 5.89 -8.64 7.49
CA ASN A 74 7.18 -8.91 6.86
C ASN A 74 8.37 -8.82 7.83
N GLN A 75 8.31 -7.96 8.85
CA GLN A 75 9.44 -7.75 9.76
C GLN A 75 9.34 -8.51 11.08
N TYR A 76 8.15 -8.81 11.56
CA TYR A 76 7.97 -9.27 12.95
C TYR A 76 7.27 -10.62 13.10
N MET A 77 6.54 -11.10 12.10
CA MET A 77 5.73 -12.32 12.25
C MET A 77 6.58 -13.54 12.56
N ASP A 78 7.64 -13.78 11.82
CA ASP A 78 8.54 -14.94 12.04
C ASP A 78 9.20 -14.89 13.42
N THR A 79 9.61 -13.70 13.86
CA THR A 79 10.21 -13.51 15.16
C THR A 79 9.22 -13.75 16.30
N MET A 80 7.97 -13.33 16.12
CA MET A 80 6.97 -13.37 17.19
C MET A 80 6.17 -14.67 17.25
N ASN A 81 5.89 -15.26 16.09
CA ASN A 81 4.97 -16.40 15.96
C ASN A 81 5.63 -17.65 15.36
N GLY A 82 6.93 -17.57 15.04
CA GLY A 82 7.65 -18.62 14.32
C GLY A 82 7.44 -18.55 12.80
N PRO A 83 8.24 -19.33 12.06
CA PRO A 83 8.20 -19.35 10.61
C PRO A 83 6.87 -19.89 10.10
N ALA A 84 6.41 -19.37 8.95
CA ALA A 84 5.19 -19.80 8.29
C ALA A 84 5.44 -21.06 7.41
N ASP A 85 5.92 -22.15 8.02
CA ASP A 85 6.28 -23.37 7.28
C ASP A 85 5.07 -24.09 6.65
N PHE A 86 3.85 -23.78 7.12
CA PHE A 86 2.59 -24.26 6.55
C PHE A 86 2.20 -23.52 5.27
N LEU A 87 2.85 -22.40 4.94
CA LEU A 87 2.66 -21.67 3.69
C LEU A 87 3.79 -22.00 2.69
N GLU A 88 3.48 -21.94 1.40
CA GLU A 88 4.46 -22.11 0.32
C GLU A 88 5.24 -20.81 0.08
N VAL A 89 6.43 -20.91 -0.51
CA VAL A 89 7.11 -19.74 -1.09
C VAL A 89 6.22 -19.15 -2.18
N PRO A 90 5.85 -17.86 -2.09
CA PRO A 90 4.91 -17.29 -3.03
C PRO A 90 5.41 -17.38 -4.47
N LYS A 91 4.61 -18.01 -5.31
CA LYS A 91 4.83 -18.11 -6.74
C LYS A 91 3.54 -17.72 -7.45
N SER A 92 3.62 -16.77 -8.35
CA SER A 92 2.46 -16.36 -9.13
C SER A 92 1.84 -17.55 -9.87
N PRO A 93 0.55 -17.88 -9.63
CA PRO A 93 -0.11 -18.96 -10.36
C PRO A 93 -0.35 -18.62 -11.83
N ILE A 94 -0.20 -17.35 -12.21
CA ILE A 94 -0.46 -16.82 -13.55
C ILE A 94 0.82 -16.73 -14.38
N THR A 95 1.93 -16.25 -13.76
CA THR A 95 3.19 -15.98 -14.50
C THR A 95 4.30 -16.96 -14.16
N GLY A 96 4.22 -17.63 -13.02
CA GLY A 96 5.27 -18.50 -12.50
C GLY A 96 6.40 -17.76 -11.76
N THR A 97 6.32 -16.43 -11.64
CA THR A 97 7.31 -15.62 -10.91
C THR A 97 7.35 -16.01 -9.44
N VAL A 98 8.55 -16.21 -8.88
CA VAL A 98 8.77 -16.40 -7.46
C VAL A 98 9.05 -15.04 -6.83
N PHE A 99 8.27 -14.68 -5.78
CA PHE A 99 8.40 -13.40 -5.07
C PHE A 99 9.40 -13.55 -3.94
N GLU A 100 10.65 -13.21 -4.22
CA GLU A 100 11.79 -13.41 -3.31
C GLU A 100 11.66 -12.66 -1.98
N ASN A 101 11.07 -11.46 -2.00
CA ASN A 101 10.86 -10.63 -0.81
C ASN A 101 9.87 -11.24 0.18
N ALA A 102 9.03 -12.17 -0.26
CA ALA A 102 8.01 -12.81 0.55
C ALA A 102 8.44 -14.18 1.12
N ARG A 103 9.73 -14.54 1.05
CA ARG A 103 10.18 -15.90 1.40
C ARG A 103 9.91 -16.31 2.83
N SER A 104 10.10 -15.42 3.81
CA SER A 104 9.91 -15.77 5.22
C SER A 104 8.44 -15.77 5.62
N THR A 105 7.73 -14.72 5.33
CA THR A 105 6.34 -14.52 5.77
C THR A 105 5.30 -15.06 4.78
N LYS A 106 5.73 -15.42 3.58
CA LYS A 106 4.85 -15.90 2.50
C LYS A 106 3.74 -14.89 2.15
N MET A 107 4.01 -13.60 2.36
CA MET A 107 3.11 -12.51 2.03
C MET A 107 3.64 -11.71 0.84
N ILE A 108 2.79 -11.53 -0.17
CA ILE A 108 3.07 -10.72 -1.35
C ILE A 108 2.34 -9.38 -1.21
N HIS A 109 3.02 -8.28 -1.54
CA HIS A 109 2.31 -7.00 -1.70
C HIS A 109 1.53 -6.97 -3.02
N ILE A 110 0.32 -6.42 -2.98
CA ILE A 110 -0.53 -6.34 -4.18
C ILE A 110 0.14 -5.58 -5.34
N CYS A 111 0.99 -4.58 -5.05
CA CYS A 111 1.75 -3.88 -6.08
C CYS A 111 2.81 -4.76 -6.74
N GLU A 112 3.50 -5.63 -5.99
CA GLU A 112 4.45 -6.60 -6.55
C GLU A 112 3.73 -7.55 -7.51
N PHE A 113 2.59 -8.08 -7.07
CA PHE A 113 1.77 -8.98 -7.88
C PHE A 113 1.22 -8.29 -9.13
N THR A 114 0.68 -7.08 -9.00
CA THR A 114 0.13 -6.32 -10.13
C THR A 114 1.22 -5.93 -11.14
N ALA A 115 2.37 -5.47 -10.66
CA ALA A 115 3.51 -5.15 -11.52
C ALA A 115 4.00 -6.37 -12.30
N ASP A 116 4.05 -7.55 -11.66
CA ASP A 116 4.40 -8.81 -12.31
C ASP A 116 3.41 -9.18 -13.43
N LEU A 117 2.11 -9.06 -13.17
CA LEU A 117 1.06 -9.31 -14.18
C LEU A 117 1.21 -8.38 -15.38
N ILE A 118 1.51 -7.10 -15.16
CA ILE A 118 1.73 -6.13 -16.23
C ILE A 118 2.98 -6.48 -17.03
N LYS A 119 4.09 -6.77 -16.36
CA LYS A 119 5.37 -7.16 -17.00
C LYS A 119 5.21 -8.35 -17.92
N HIS A 120 4.31 -9.27 -17.59
CA HIS A 120 4.04 -10.48 -18.38
C HIS A 120 2.83 -10.35 -19.34
N GLY A 121 2.28 -9.14 -19.51
CA GLY A 121 1.17 -8.88 -20.42
C GLY A 121 -0.13 -9.62 -20.06
N LYS A 122 -0.34 -9.89 -18.76
CA LYS A 122 -1.53 -10.61 -18.28
C LYS A 122 -2.72 -9.71 -18.02
N LEU A 123 -2.53 -8.39 -18.06
CA LEU A 123 -3.58 -7.39 -17.91
C LEU A 123 -3.74 -6.60 -19.20
N LYS A 124 -4.98 -6.44 -19.64
CA LYS A 124 -5.31 -5.55 -20.76
C LYS A 124 -5.52 -4.14 -20.20
N LEU A 125 -4.54 -3.28 -20.39
CA LEU A 125 -4.56 -1.91 -19.89
C LEU A 125 -4.95 -0.92 -21.00
N ASP A 126 -5.61 0.16 -20.59
CA ASP A 126 -5.92 1.29 -21.45
C ASP A 126 -5.63 2.60 -20.69
N PRO A 127 -4.37 3.09 -20.72
CA PRO A 127 -3.98 4.31 -20.04
C PRO A 127 -4.70 5.56 -20.55
N SER A 128 -5.29 5.53 -21.75
CA SER A 128 -6.02 6.67 -22.31
C SER A 128 -7.25 7.05 -21.50
N ARG A 129 -7.82 6.11 -20.76
CA ARG A 129 -8.95 6.36 -19.85
C ARG A 129 -8.62 7.34 -18.74
N ASN A 130 -7.34 7.48 -18.41
CA ASN A 130 -6.83 8.36 -17.36
C ASN A 130 -6.20 9.65 -17.92
N ASN A 131 -6.41 9.99 -19.21
CA ASN A 131 -5.82 11.19 -19.84
C ASN A 131 -6.25 12.52 -19.19
N HIS A 132 -7.34 12.53 -18.45
CA HIS A 132 -7.81 13.68 -17.70
C HIS A 132 -7.09 13.88 -16.36
N LEU A 133 -6.27 12.91 -15.96
CA LEU A 133 -5.50 12.92 -14.72
C LEU A 133 -4.04 13.25 -15.01
N ASN A 134 -3.50 14.21 -14.26
CA ASN A 134 -2.08 14.45 -14.10
C ASN A 134 -1.68 13.92 -12.72
N VAL A 135 -1.03 12.77 -12.69
CA VAL A 135 -0.84 11.97 -11.48
C VAL A 135 0.54 12.20 -10.89
N THR A 136 0.63 12.30 -9.57
CA THR A 136 1.88 12.11 -8.82
C THR A 136 1.70 11.00 -7.78
N TYR A 137 2.79 10.56 -7.14
CA TYR A 137 2.76 9.43 -6.23
C TYR A 137 3.37 9.76 -4.87
N HIS A 138 2.64 9.44 -3.80
CA HIS A 138 3.15 9.47 -2.44
C HIS A 138 3.72 8.11 -2.06
N ASP A 139 5.03 8.05 -1.86
CA ASP A 139 5.69 6.90 -1.27
C ASP A 139 5.28 6.76 0.19
N SER A 140 4.40 5.81 0.48
CA SER A 140 3.94 5.53 1.84
C SER A 140 5.10 5.03 2.69
N CYS A 141 5.31 5.61 3.87
CA CYS A 141 6.54 5.43 4.65
C CYS A 141 6.86 3.97 5.01
N ASN A 142 5.86 3.16 5.36
CA ASN A 142 6.09 1.76 5.70
C ASN A 142 6.39 0.90 4.47
N PRO A 143 5.60 0.90 3.38
CA PRO A 143 5.93 0.15 2.19
C PRO A 143 7.25 0.62 1.54
N ALA A 144 7.43 1.92 1.37
CA ALA A 144 8.60 2.46 0.69
C ALA A 144 9.86 2.42 1.56
N ARG A 145 9.98 3.34 2.54
CA ARG A 145 11.20 3.51 3.34
C ARG A 145 11.55 2.29 4.16
N ALA A 146 10.56 1.63 4.78
CA ALA A 146 10.84 0.50 5.67
C ALA A 146 10.97 -0.83 4.95
N MET A 147 10.31 -1.02 3.79
CA MET A 147 10.21 -2.31 3.11
C MET A 147 10.74 -2.31 1.67
N GLY A 148 11.20 -1.17 1.15
CA GLY A 148 11.83 -1.07 -0.15
C GLY A 148 10.88 -1.23 -1.34
N LEU A 149 9.56 -1.09 -1.16
CA LEU A 149 8.58 -1.12 -2.25
C LEU A 149 8.59 0.23 -2.97
N LEU A 150 9.50 0.42 -3.91
CA LEU A 150 9.80 1.70 -4.54
C LEU A 150 9.43 1.76 -6.01
N ASP A 151 9.71 0.68 -6.74
CA ASP A 151 9.62 0.67 -8.20
C ASP A 151 8.28 0.11 -8.71
N GLU A 152 7.68 -0.84 -8.01
CA GLU A 152 6.44 -1.49 -8.42
C GLU A 152 5.26 -0.51 -8.55
N PRO A 153 5.02 0.40 -7.60
CA PRO A 153 3.95 1.39 -7.75
C PRO A 153 4.18 2.32 -8.94
N ARG A 154 5.42 2.74 -9.18
CA ARG A 154 5.80 3.56 -10.33
C ARG A 154 5.62 2.83 -11.65
N TYR A 155 6.02 1.57 -11.67
CA TYR A 155 5.83 0.72 -12.85
C TYR A 155 4.34 0.59 -13.20
N ILE A 156 3.49 0.38 -12.20
CA ILE A 156 2.04 0.33 -12.39
C ILE A 156 1.53 1.68 -12.94
N LEU A 157 1.85 2.79 -12.28
CA LEU A 157 1.38 4.12 -12.67
C LEU A 157 1.80 4.50 -14.10
N ASN A 158 3.04 4.21 -14.49
CA ASN A 158 3.52 4.45 -15.85
C ASN A 158 2.83 3.58 -16.92
N ASN A 159 2.16 2.48 -16.54
CA ASN A 159 1.41 1.64 -17.46
C ASN A 159 -0.11 1.93 -17.47
N VAL A 160 -0.63 2.60 -16.44
CA VAL A 160 -2.06 2.91 -16.32
C VAL A 160 -2.38 4.40 -16.52
N CYS A 161 -1.37 5.27 -16.53
CA CYS A 161 -1.50 6.72 -16.72
C CYS A 161 -0.52 7.21 -17.78
N ASN A 162 -0.97 8.07 -18.70
CA ASN A 162 -0.09 8.72 -19.66
C ASN A 162 0.65 9.94 -19.05
N ASN A 163 0.11 10.54 -18.01
CA ASN A 163 0.61 11.76 -17.39
C ASN A 163 1.00 11.46 -15.93
N PHE A 164 2.19 10.93 -15.72
CA PHE A 164 2.77 10.70 -14.40
C PHE A 164 3.97 11.61 -14.17
N TYR A 165 4.01 12.31 -13.03
CA TYR A 165 5.03 13.28 -12.68
C TYR A 165 5.59 13.00 -11.29
N GLU A 166 6.91 12.79 -11.20
CA GLU A 166 7.58 12.63 -9.91
C GLU A 166 7.69 13.97 -9.17
N MET A 167 7.51 13.91 -7.86
CA MET A 167 7.85 15.02 -6.97
C MET A 167 9.36 15.22 -6.91
N PRO A 168 9.88 16.33 -6.28
CA PRO A 168 11.32 16.55 -6.16
C PRO A 168 12.05 15.35 -5.55
N GLU A 169 13.21 15.03 -6.08
CA GLU A 169 13.99 13.81 -5.77
C GLU A 169 14.23 13.60 -4.28
N ASN A 170 14.49 14.66 -3.52
CA ASN A 170 14.70 14.61 -2.07
C ASN A 170 13.39 14.50 -1.26
N THR A 171 12.29 14.16 -1.87
CA THR A 171 10.96 14.04 -1.23
C THR A 171 10.25 12.73 -1.56
N ILE A 172 10.89 11.86 -2.32
CA ILE A 172 10.33 10.60 -2.82
C ILE A 172 11.15 9.40 -2.36
N ARG A 173 10.66 8.20 -2.65
CA ARG A 173 11.33 6.94 -2.36
C ARG A 173 11.68 6.82 -0.86
N GLU A 174 12.90 6.49 -0.52
CA GLU A 174 13.38 6.36 0.86
C GLU A 174 13.39 7.70 1.61
N GLU A 175 13.50 8.82 0.89
CA GLU A 175 13.47 10.18 1.47
C GLU A 175 12.07 10.76 1.59
N THR A 176 11.04 9.94 1.37
CA THR A 176 9.64 10.36 1.41
C THR A 176 9.28 11.11 2.70
N PHE A 177 8.44 12.13 2.56
CA PHE A 177 7.88 12.86 3.69
C PHE A 177 6.61 12.18 4.22
N CYS A 178 6.33 12.41 5.50
CA CYS A 178 5.16 11.85 6.18
C CYS A 178 3.85 12.48 5.68
N CYS A 179 2.78 11.68 5.63
CA CYS A 179 1.41 12.16 5.39
C CYS A 179 0.82 12.98 6.56
N GLY A 180 1.51 13.00 7.71
CA GLY A 180 1.08 13.70 8.92
C GLY A 180 0.21 12.87 9.88
N SER A 181 -0.13 11.62 9.56
CA SER A 181 -1.14 10.86 10.31
C SER A 181 -0.73 9.44 10.72
N GLY A 182 0.53 9.09 10.57
CA GLY A 182 1.00 7.76 10.97
C GLY A 182 0.85 7.49 12.47
N SER A 183 1.02 6.21 12.85
CA SER A 183 1.10 5.81 14.27
C SER A 183 -0.16 6.10 15.11
N GLY A 184 -1.35 6.02 14.49
CA GLY A 184 -2.59 6.26 15.22
C GLY A 184 -2.98 7.72 15.39
N LEU A 185 -2.23 8.65 14.79
CA LEU A 185 -2.53 10.08 14.84
C LEU A 185 -3.63 10.51 13.85
N ASN A 186 -4.37 9.59 13.27
CA ASN A 186 -5.43 9.90 12.30
C ASN A 186 -6.76 10.18 12.99
N THR A 187 -6.78 11.21 13.84
CA THR A 187 -7.98 11.65 14.56
C THR A 187 -8.26 13.14 14.29
N GLU A 188 -9.50 13.54 14.46
CA GLU A 188 -9.93 14.93 14.25
C GLU A 188 -9.44 15.88 15.34
N GLU A 189 -9.27 15.38 16.57
CA GLU A 189 -8.85 16.16 17.73
C GLU A 189 -7.48 16.80 17.56
N ILE A 190 -6.63 16.23 16.72
CA ILE A 190 -5.29 16.73 16.45
C ILE A 190 -5.11 17.15 14.98
N MET A 191 -6.20 17.49 14.29
CA MET A 191 -6.17 17.85 12.87
C MET A 191 -5.14 18.95 12.56
N GLU A 192 -5.05 19.98 13.39
CA GLU A 192 -4.06 21.07 13.20
C GLU A 192 -2.62 20.54 13.23
N LEU A 193 -2.30 19.64 14.17
CA LEU A 193 -0.98 19.01 14.24
C LEU A 193 -0.69 18.16 12.99
N ARG A 194 -1.70 17.42 12.51
CA ARG A 194 -1.60 16.61 11.31
C ARG A 194 -1.33 17.44 10.07
N LEU A 195 -2.08 18.53 9.87
CA LEU A 195 -1.92 19.44 8.74
C LEU A 195 -0.55 20.13 8.75
N ARG A 196 -0.06 20.51 9.92
CA ARG A 196 1.30 21.07 10.08
C ARG A 196 2.38 20.02 9.86
N GLY A 197 2.22 18.82 10.41
CA GLY A 197 3.17 17.71 10.25
C GLY A 197 3.26 17.19 8.82
N GLY A 198 2.15 17.23 8.07
CA GLY A 198 2.10 16.86 6.66
C GLY A 198 2.52 17.96 5.69
N PHE A 199 2.74 19.20 6.16
CA PHE A 199 3.09 20.33 5.30
C PHE A 199 4.27 20.07 4.35
N PRO A 200 5.40 19.44 4.76
CA PRO A 200 6.49 19.14 3.83
C PRO A 200 6.03 18.28 2.64
N ARG A 201 5.14 17.30 2.87
CA ARG A 201 4.54 16.49 1.81
C ARG A 201 3.64 17.33 0.91
N ALA A 202 2.77 18.14 1.50
CA ALA A 202 1.89 19.04 0.75
C ALA A 202 2.69 20.00 -0.13
N ASN A 203 3.79 20.56 0.38
CA ASN A 203 4.66 21.44 -0.38
C ASN A 203 5.35 20.75 -1.57
N ALA A 204 5.73 19.47 -1.42
CA ALA A 204 6.27 18.68 -2.52
C ALA A 204 5.21 18.41 -3.61
N VAL A 205 3.96 18.14 -3.22
CA VAL A 205 2.84 18.00 -4.16
C VAL A 205 2.55 19.33 -4.85
N LYS A 206 2.52 20.43 -4.08
CA LYS A 206 2.32 21.79 -4.63
C LYS A 206 3.32 22.13 -5.72
N HIS A 207 4.59 21.76 -5.55
CA HIS A 207 5.62 21.99 -6.55
C HIS A 207 5.26 21.38 -7.92
N VAL A 208 4.78 20.14 -7.94
CA VAL A 208 4.39 19.47 -9.19
C VAL A 208 3.02 19.89 -9.68
N HIS A 209 2.11 20.26 -8.77
CA HIS A 209 0.82 20.87 -9.13
C HIS A 209 1.05 22.19 -9.89
N ASP A 210 1.84 23.10 -9.33
CA ASP A 210 2.12 24.41 -9.94
C ASP A 210 2.86 24.26 -11.28
N LYS A 211 3.75 23.27 -11.41
CA LYS A 211 4.60 23.10 -12.59
C LYS A 211 3.94 22.32 -13.72
N TYR A 212 3.18 21.30 -13.40
CA TYR A 212 2.65 20.32 -14.37
C TYR A 212 1.13 20.19 -14.35
N GLY A 213 0.44 20.93 -13.49
CA GLY A 213 -1.02 20.82 -13.32
C GLY A 213 -1.45 19.48 -12.70
N VAL A 214 -0.63 18.89 -11.82
CA VAL A 214 -0.98 17.65 -11.11
C VAL A 214 -2.31 17.86 -10.38
N ASN A 215 -3.28 16.99 -10.64
CA ASN A 215 -4.61 17.02 -10.05
C ASN A 215 -4.98 15.73 -9.29
N MET A 216 -4.06 14.74 -9.27
CA MET A 216 -4.28 13.47 -8.59
C MET A 216 -3.02 13.04 -7.84
N LEU A 217 -3.14 12.78 -6.53
CA LEU A 217 -2.10 12.19 -5.70
C LEU A 217 -2.46 10.73 -5.42
N SER A 218 -1.70 9.81 -6.00
CA SER A 218 -1.87 8.38 -5.75
C SER A 218 -1.07 7.91 -4.53
N CYS A 219 -1.62 6.99 -3.75
CA CYS A 219 -0.96 6.35 -2.62
C CYS A 219 -1.49 4.92 -2.41
N ILE A 220 -0.70 4.08 -1.71
CA ILE A 220 -1.02 2.66 -1.52
C ILE A 220 -1.41 2.29 -0.09
N CYS A 221 -1.36 3.22 0.85
CA CYS A 221 -1.66 2.96 2.25
C CYS A 221 -3.02 3.54 2.64
N ALA A 222 -3.86 2.75 3.32
CA ALA A 222 -5.17 3.20 3.80
C ALA A 222 -5.10 4.45 4.69
N ILE A 223 -4.06 4.54 5.53
CA ILE A 223 -3.86 5.72 6.37
C ILE A 223 -3.56 6.97 5.52
N ASP A 224 -2.78 6.82 4.46
CA ASP A 224 -2.51 7.95 3.55
C ASP A 224 -3.78 8.40 2.85
N ARG A 225 -4.61 7.46 2.40
CA ARG A 225 -5.91 7.79 1.79
C ARG A 225 -6.92 8.45 2.74
N ALA A 226 -6.76 8.24 4.04
CA ALA A 226 -7.54 8.96 5.05
C ALA A 226 -6.91 10.31 5.44
N ALA A 227 -5.61 10.44 5.35
CA ALA A 227 -4.85 11.59 5.84
C ALA A 227 -4.57 12.66 4.78
N LEU A 228 -4.29 12.23 3.55
CA LEU A 228 -3.90 13.15 2.48
C LEU A 228 -5.05 14.00 1.92
N PRO A 229 -6.32 13.53 1.82
CA PRO A 229 -7.40 14.42 1.36
C PRO A 229 -7.51 15.71 2.17
N PRO A 230 -7.69 15.71 3.49
CA PRO A 230 -7.76 16.96 4.25
C PRO A 230 -6.45 17.78 4.20
N LEU A 231 -5.31 17.12 4.00
CA LEU A 231 -4.03 17.80 3.82
C LEU A 231 -3.99 18.54 2.48
N MET A 232 -4.47 17.91 1.40
CA MET A 232 -4.53 18.53 0.06
C MET A 232 -5.57 19.63 0.04
N ASP A 233 -6.77 19.41 0.57
CA ASP A 233 -7.82 20.44 0.65
C ASP A 233 -7.31 21.72 1.32
N TYR A 234 -6.48 21.59 2.33
CA TYR A 234 -5.96 22.73 3.09
C TYR A 234 -4.78 23.42 2.40
N TRP A 235 -3.82 22.68 1.86
CA TRP A 235 -2.55 23.24 1.37
C TRP A 235 -2.43 23.31 -0.15
N VAL A 236 -3.12 22.43 -0.88
CA VAL A 236 -3.02 22.29 -2.33
C VAL A 236 -4.40 21.99 -2.94
N PRO A 237 -5.38 22.90 -2.76
CA PRO A 237 -6.73 22.67 -3.25
C PRO A 237 -6.75 22.43 -4.76
N GLY A 238 -7.54 21.44 -5.19
CA GLY A 238 -7.61 20.98 -6.59
C GLY A 238 -6.78 19.74 -6.89
N VAL A 239 -6.14 19.14 -5.88
CA VAL A 239 -5.48 17.83 -5.98
C VAL A 239 -6.31 16.80 -5.21
N ASP A 240 -6.92 15.87 -5.95
CA ASP A 240 -7.62 14.72 -5.36
C ASP A 240 -6.64 13.64 -4.92
N VAL A 241 -7.10 12.69 -4.08
CA VAL A 241 -6.29 11.59 -3.55
C VAL A 241 -6.96 10.24 -3.84
N THR A 242 -6.17 9.27 -4.33
CA THR A 242 -6.65 7.92 -4.63
C THR A 242 -5.71 6.83 -4.10
#